data_56a64508b998f9d0046d07d9a2f1fb83
#
_entry.id   56a64508b998f9d0046d07d9a2f1fb83
#
_cell.length_a   1.000
_cell.length_b   1.000
_cell.length_c   1.000
_cell.angle_alpha   90.00
_cell.angle_beta   90.00
_cell.angle_gamma   90.00
#
_symmetry.space_group_name_H-M   'P 1'
#
loop_
_entity.id
_entity.type
_entity.pdbx_description
1 polymer ?
#
loop_
_entity_poly.entity_id
_entity_poly.type
_entity_poly.pdbx_seq_one_letter_code
_entity_poly.pdbx_strand_id
1 'polypeptide(L)'
;MDINNEEQNEIEIDLRELFFHKKRYWYIVVVSILVGVLGAAFYLWKIEVPQYQATAMIYMRDSNTQISVSDLQVNQELSSDYMVILKSRPVLNRIISDLDVDMTYDQLYNSTTISTIDDTRIIKISVTNTNAQIAADLANQLVDRGVDTVEEIESKQPYTVEKAVVDNNKINTSNKKVLLMGMLLGLVASIGGLFIQFMLNDKVRSADDIEKLLGVPVLAGIGENKELAKLNGGRKHHETR
;
A
#
# COMPACT_ATOMS: atom_id res chain seq x y z
N MET A 1 -46.73 -40.43 0.69
CA MET A 1 -45.93 -39.55 -0.21
C MET A 1 -45.46 -38.39 0.65
N ASP A 2 -44.43 -38.72 1.43
CA ASP A 2 -43.90 -37.81 2.48
C ASP A 2 -42.90 -36.90 1.84
N ILE A 3 -43.22 -35.59 1.86
CA ILE A 3 -42.31 -34.55 1.42
C ILE A 3 -41.47 -34.17 2.63
N ASN A 4 -40.21 -34.61 2.62
CA ASN A 4 -39.18 -34.21 3.57
C ASN A 4 -39.01 -32.69 3.48
N ASN A 5 -39.54 -31.96 4.44
CA ASN A 5 -39.09 -30.63 4.78
C ASN A 5 -37.76 -30.77 5.54
N GLU A 6 -36.65 -30.83 4.85
CA GLU A 6 -35.37 -30.47 5.42
C GLU A 6 -35.43 -28.94 5.67
N GLU A 7 -35.81 -28.57 6.88
CA GLU A 7 -35.58 -27.22 7.38
C GLU A 7 -34.08 -27.00 7.36
N GLN A 8 -33.62 -26.32 6.31
CA GLN A 8 -32.28 -25.74 6.26
C GLN A 8 -32.20 -24.79 7.45
N ASN A 9 -31.39 -25.15 8.44
CA ASN A 9 -30.95 -24.25 9.49
C ASN A 9 -30.16 -23.11 8.83
N GLU A 10 -30.84 -22.17 8.17
CA GLU A 10 -30.28 -20.91 7.77
C GLU A 10 -29.90 -20.18 9.06
N ILE A 11 -28.62 -19.98 9.25
CA ILE A 11 -28.08 -19.11 10.31
C ILE A 11 -28.52 -17.69 9.95
N GLU A 12 -29.73 -17.32 10.38
CA GLU A 12 -30.19 -15.92 10.29
C GLU A 12 -29.31 -15.09 11.21
N ILE A 13 -28.31 -14.45 10.62
CA ILE A 13 -27.48 -13.47 11.33
C ILE A 13 -28.34 -12.22 11.55
N ASP A 14 -28.91 -12.07 12.74
CA ASP A 14 -29.64 -10.87 13.11
C ASP A 14 -28.66 -9.66 13.18
N LEU A 15 -28.63 -8.89 12.09
CA LEU A 15 -27.82 -7.68 11.96
C LEU A 15 -28.12 -6.66 13.07
N ARG A 16 -29.30 -6.70 13.66
CA ARG A 16 -29.69 -5.83 14.76
C ARG A 16 -28.99 -6.23 16.06
N GLU A 17 -28.89 -7.52 16.33
CA GLU A 17 -28.19 -8.05 17.50
C GLU A 17 -26.67 -7.78 17.38
N LEU A 18 -26.11 -7.92 16.19
CA LEU A 18 -24.73 -7.57 15.87
C LEU A 18 -24.45 -6.09 16.10
N PHE A 19 -25.42 -5.20 15.81
CA PHE A 19 -25.28 -3.76 16.04
C PHE A 19 -25.28 -3.40 17.53
N PHE A 20 -26.13 -4.03 18.36
CA PHE A 20 -26.13 -3.82 19.80
C PHE A 20 -24.90 -4.39 20.49
N HIS A 21 -24.40 -5.51 20.00
CA HIS A 21 -23.13 -6.09 20.45
C HIS A 21 -21.95 -5.15 20.16
N LYS A 22 -21.93 -4.51 18.98
CA LYS A 22 -20.93 -3.52 18.57
C LYS A 22 -20.88 -2.31 19.51
N LYS A 23 -22.04 -1.84 20.04
CA LYS A 23 -22.10 -0.71 20.97
C LYS A 23 -21.41 -1.01 22.32
N ARG A 24 -21.40 -2.27 22.76
CA ARG A 24 -20.73 -2.70 24.00
C ARG A 24 -19.20 -2.78 23.84
N TYR A 25 -18.72 -3.09 22.63
CA TYR A 25 -17.30 -3.34 22.34
C TYR A 25 -16.67 -2.27 21.46
N TRP A 26 -17.26 -1.09 21.36
CA TRP A 26 -16.76 0.02 20.53
C TRP A 26 -15.31 0.39 20.85
N TYR A 27 -14.90 0.23 22.13
CA TYR A 27 -13.52 0.49 22.54
C TYR A 27 -12.50 -0.44 21.87
N ILE A 28 -12.88 -1.68 21.54
CA ILE A 28 -12.02 -2.63 20.82
C ILE A 28 -11.72 -2.09 19.41
N VAL A 29 -12.73 -1.53 18.75
CA VAL A 29 -12.57 -0.90 17.44
C VAL A 29 -11.60 0.27 17.51
N VAL A 30 -11.79 1.15 18.51
CA VAL A 30 -10.90 2.31 18.72
C VAL A 30 -9.47 1.88 19.01
N VAL A 31 -9.28 0.91 19.92
CA VAL A 31 -7.95 0.39 20.25
C VAL A 31 -7.29 -0.26 19.03
N SER A 32 -8.02 -1.05 18.24
CA SER A 32 -7.49 -1.68 17.03
C SER A 32 -7.06 -0.66 15.99
N ILE A 33 -7.86 0.39 15.77
CA ILE A 33 -7.50 1.50 14.87
C ILE A 33 -6.23 2.20 15.38
N LEU A 34 -6.17 2.47 16.69
CA LEU A 34 -5.01 3.13 17.30
C LEU A 34 -3.74 2.28 17.15
N VAL A 35 -3.83 0.98 17.37
CA VAL A 35 -2.72 0.03 17.13
C VAL A 35 -2.31 0.02 15.66
N GLY A 36 -3.26 0.04 14.71
CA GLY A 36 -2.98 0.12 13.28
C GLY A 36 -2.24 1.42 12.90
N VAL A 37 -2.66 2.56 13.44
CA VAL A 37 -2.01 3.86 13.22
C VAL A 37 -0.61 3.90 13.87
N LEU A 38 -0.46 3.39 15.09
CA LEU A 38 0.85 3.32 15.76
C LEU A 38 1.82 2.38 15.02
N GLY A 39 1.32 1.24 14.51
CA GLY A 39 2.11 0.33 13.67
C GLY A 39 2.57 1.00 12.38
N ALA A 40 1.69 1.75 11.71
CA ALA A 40 2.02 2.52 10.52
C ALA A 40 3.03 3.64 10.81
N ALA A 41 2.89 4.34 11.94
CA ALA A 41 3.83 5.37 12.38
C ALA A 41 5.21 4.78 12.69
N PHE A 42 5.26 3.62 13.35
CA PHE A 42 6.51 2.89 13.61
C PHE A 42 7.19 2.46 12.31
N TYR A 43 6.41 1.98 11.34
CA TYR A 43 6.91 1.64 10.00
C TYR A 43 7.58 2.85 9.33
N LEU A 44 6.90 4.01 9.30
CA LEU A 44 7.43 5.25 8.74
C LEU A 44 8.73 5.70 9.44
N TRP A 45 8.82 5.51 10.76
CA TRP A 45 9.97 5.98 11.53
C TRP A 45 11.21 5.09 11.41
N LYS A 46 11.01 3.76 11.35
CA LYS A 46 12.12 2.79 11.44
C LYS A 46 12.46 2.10 10.13
N ILE A 47 11.51 1.94 9.23
CA ILE A 47 11.65 1.06 8.06
C ILE A 47 11.71 1.88 6.78
N GLU A 48 11.02 3.01 6.71
CA GLU A 48 10.97 3.80 5.48
C GLU A 48 12.29 4.54 5.25
N VAL A 49 13.00 4.13 4.19
CA VAL A 49 14.20 4.81 3.71
C VAL A 49 13.77 5.94 2.75
N PRO A 50 14.17 7.20 2.98
CA PRO A 50 13.82 8.29 2.07
C PRO A 50 14.39 8.04 0.68
N GLN A 51 13.58 8.29 -0.34
CA GLN A 51 13.96 8.19 -1.74
C GLN A 51 13.84 9.56 -2.39
N TYR A 52 14.84 9.92 -3.18
CA TYR A 52 14.90 11.17 -3.95
C TYR A 52 15.01 10.83 -5.42
N GLN A 53 14.40 11.62 -6.28
CA GLN A 53 14.45 11.43 -7.72
C GLN A 53 15.01 12.67 -8.38
N ALA A 54 15.98 12.45 -9.26
CA ALA A 54 16.47 13.48 -10.15
C ALA A 54 16.12 13.12 -11.60
N THR A 55 15.77 14.11 -12.39
CA THR A 55 15.30 13.91 -13.76
C THR A 55 16.08 14.80 -14.70
N ALA A 56 16.58 14.21 -15.78
CA ALA A 56 17.20 14.91 -16.91
C ALA A 56 16.43 14.60 -18.19
N MET A 57 16.56 15.45 -19.20
CA MET A 57 15.86 15.31 -20.48
C MET A 57 16.84 15.49 -21.65
N ILE A 58 16.73 14.59 -22.62
CA ILE A 58 17.46 14.66 -23.88
C ILE A 58 16.49 14.73 -25.05
N TYR A 59 16.84 15.52 -26.05
CA TYR A 59 16.09 15.62 -27.31
C TYR A 59 16.83 14.84 -28.39
N MET A 60 16.11 13.94 -29.02
CA MET A 60 16.63 13.16 -30.14
C MET A 60 16.47 13.92 -31.43
N ARG A 61 17.60 14.30 -32.00
CA ARG A 61 17.64 15.06 -33.26
C ARG A 61 17.69 14.10 -34.45
N ASP A 62 16.70 14.21 -35.33
CA ASP A 62 16.77 13.57 -36.63
C ASP A 62 17.49 14.44 -37.64
N SER A 63 18.35 13.84 -38.45
CA SER A 63 19.08 14.56 -39.50
C SER A 63 18.24 14.83 -40.76
N ASN A 64 17.04 14.28 -40.87
CA ASN A 64 16.15 14.48 -41.99
C ASN A 64 15.17 15.61 -41.74
N THR A 65 15.30 16.68 -42.51
CA THR A 65 14.53 17.93 -42.40
C THR A 65 13.11 17.87 -42.95
N GLN A 66 12.63 16.71 -43.42
CA GLN A 66 11.28 16.56 -43.97
C GLN A 66 10.41 15.74 -42.98
N ILE A 67 9.47 16.43 -42.34
CA ILE A 67 8.48 15.83 -41.43
C ILE A 67 7.45 15.12 -42.29
N SER A 68 7.43 13.79 -42.25
CA SER A 68 6.38 12.95 -42.82
C SER A 68 5.53 12.35 -41.70
N VAL A 69 4.25 12.09 -41.97
CA VAL A 69 3.33 11.50 -40.97
C VAL A 69 3.77 10.08 -40.58
N SER A 70 4.52 9.39 -41.41
CA SER A 70 5.17 8.11 -41.10
C SER A 70 6.29 8.21 -40.06
N ASP A 71 6.84 9.42 -39.83
CA ASP A 71 7.95 9.65 -38.92
C ASP A 71 7.54 9.54 -37.44
N LEU A 72 6.25 9.61 -37.12
CA LEU A 72 5.75 9.48 -35.74
C LEU A 72 5.91 8.03 -35.22
N GLN A 73 5.68 7.03 -36.07
CA GLN A 73 5.88 5.63 -35.68
C GLN A 73 7.37 5.25 -35.59
N VAL A 74 8.18 5.77 -36.53
CA VAL A 74 9.65 5.57 -36.52
C VAL A 74 10.28 6.23 -35.28
N ASN A 75 9.75 7.37 -34.82
CA ASN A 75 10.27 8.05 -33.63
C ASN A 75 10.01 7.25 -32.31
N GLN A 76 8.92 6.49 -32.23
CA GLN A 76 8.66 5.62 -31.07
C GLN A 76 9.61 4.41 -31.04
N GLU A 77 9.92 3.82 -32.20
CA GLU A 77 10.88 2.72 -32.32
C GLU A 77 12.29 3.18 -31.94
N LEU A 78 12.76 4.31 -32.46
CA LEU A 78 14.05 4.91 -32.12
C LEU A 78 14.17 5.19 -30.62
N SER A 79 13.11 5.72 -29.99
CA SER A 79 13.13 6.00 -28.56
C SER A 79 13.28 4.72 -27.74
N SER A 80 12.72 3.60 -28.21
CA SER A 80 12.85 2.30 -27.55
C SER A 80 14.29 1.78 -27.63
N ASP A 81 14.96 1.94 -28.79
CA ASP A 81 16.35 1.54 -28.97
C ASP A 81 17.30 2.32 -28.05
N TYR A 82 17.07 3.63 -27.93
CA TYR A 82 17.85 4.47 -27.01
C TYR A 82 17.64 4.08 -25.55
N MET A 83 16.43 3.69 -25.14
CA MET A 83 16.20 3.20 -23.79
C MET A 83 17.01 1.94 -23.50
N VAL A 84 17.14 1.04 -24.47
CA VAL A 84 17.94 -0.18 -24.35
C VAL A 84 19.43 0.14 -24.26
N ILE A 85 19.93 1.04 -25.11
CA ILE A 85 21.33 1.49 -25.13
C ILE A 85 21.71 2.13 -23.81
N LEU A 86 20.91 3.09 -23.32
CA LEU A 86 21.14 3.83 -22.08
C LEU A 86 21.15 2.93 -20.84
N LYS A 87 20.36 1.86 -20.83
CA LYS A 87 20.31 0.89 -19.72
C LYS A 87 21.25 -0.31 -19.93
N SER A 88 22.07 -0.27 -20.95
CA SER A 88 23.02 -1.36 -21.24
C SER A 88 24.09 -1.51 -20.15
N ARG A 89 24.58 -2.75 -19.94
CA ARG A 89 25.63 -3.05 -18.95
C ARG A 89 26.90 -2.21 -19.14
N PRO A 90 27.42 -1.99 -20.37
CA PRO A 90 28.61 -1.18 -20.56
C PRO A 90 28.44 0.26 -20.08
N VAL A 91 27.28 0.87 -20.37
CA VAL A 91 26.97 2.26 -19.97
C VAL A 91 26.83 2.36 -18.46
N LEU A 92 25.97 1.53 -17.83
CA LEU A 92 25.71 1.62 -16.40
C LEU A 92 26.93 1.28 -15.54
N ASN A 93 27.72 0.24 -15.92
CA ASN A 93 28.94 -0.10 -15.19
C ASN A 93 30.00 1.02 -15.28
N ARG A 94 30.10 1.69 -16.42
CA ARG A 94 31.02 2.80 -16.59
C ARG A 94 30.62 3.98 -15.70
N ILE A 95 29.33 4.30 -15.61
CA ILE A 95 28.81 5.35 -14.73
C ILE A 95 29.09 5.05 -13.26
N ILE A 96 28.88 3.82 -12.82
CA ILE A 96 29.17 3.36 -11.45
C ILE A 96 30.66 3.58 -11.15
N SER A 97 31.55 3.21 -12.09
CA SER A 97 32.99 3.39 -11.93
C SER A 97 33.43 4.86 -11.98
N ASP A 98 32.85 5.66 -12.86
CA ASP A 98 33.22 7.07 -13.03
C ASP A 98 32.82 7.94 -11.82
N LEU A 99 31.70 7.61 -11.17
CA LEU A 99 31.20 8.31 -9.98
C LEU A 99 31.66 7.69 -8.67
N ASP A 100 32.35 6.56 -8.71
CA ASP A 100 32.80 5.78 -7.53
C ASP A 100 31.66 5.56 -6.51
N VAL A 101 30.47 5.21 -7.01
CA VAL A 101 29.30 4.96 -6.17
C VAL A 101 29.22 3.49 -5.77
N ASP A 102 28.89 3.24 -4.50
CA ASP A 102 28.69 1.88 -3.98
C ASP A 102 27.32 1.32 -4.41
N MET A 103 27.22 1.03 -5.70
CA MET A 103 26.02 0.45 -6.31
C MET A 103 26.40 -0.66 -7.28
N THR A 104 25.55 -1.70 -7.32
CA THR A 104 25.65 -2.74 -8.36
C THR A 104 24.92 -2.31 -9.63
N TYR A 105 25.25 -2.97 -10.75
CA TYR A 105 24.52 -2.80 -12.02
C TYR A 105 23.00 -2.93 -11.83
N ASP A 106 22.56 -4.00 -11.14
CA ASP A 106 21.15 -4.28 -10.97
C ASP A 106 20.44 -3.22 -10.10
N GLN A 107 21.14 -2.66 -9.11
CA GLN A 107 20.61 -1.55 -8.32
C GLN A 107 20.44 -0.29 -9.18
N LEU A 108 21.45 0.11 -9.97
CA LEU A 108 21.34 1.27 -10.85
C LEU A 108 20.30 1.03 -11.95
N TYR A 109 20.25 -0.17 -12.54
CA TYR A 109 19.27 -0.54 -13.55
C TYR A 109 17.83 -0.38 -13.03
N ASN A 110 17.54 -0.89 -11.83
CA ASN A 110 16.21 -0.83 -11.22
C ASN A 110 15.85 0.57 -10.69
N SER A 111 16.83 1.37 -10.29
CA SER A 111 16.62 2.75 -9.85
C SER A 111 16.47 3.74 -11.01
N THR A 112 16.80 3.32 -12.24
CA THR A 112 16.71 4.16 -13.45
C THR A 112 15.41 3.88 -14.19
N THR A 113 14.63 4.93 -14.41
CA THR A 113 13.43 4.90 -15.27
C THR A 113 13.68 5.81 -16.48
N ILE A 114 13.50 5.25 -17.66
CA ILE A 114 13.62 5.98 -18.92
C ILE A 114 12.25 5.92 -19.62
N SER A 115 11.73 7.05 -20.05
CA SER A 115 10.45 7.15 -20.72
C SER A 115 10.48 8.26 -21.77
N THR A 116 9.63 8.17 -22.77
CA THR A 116 9.37 9.28 -23.71
C THR A 116 8.25 10.15 -23.16
N ILE A 117 8.29 11.42 -23.51
CA ILE A 117 7.15 12.32 -23.31
C ILE A 117 6.23 12.14 -24.51
N ASP A 118 4.95 11.87 -24.28
CA ASP A 118 3.98 11.56 -25.31
C ASP A 118 4.02 12.57 -26.47
N ASP A 119 4.01 12.02 -27.69
CA ASP A 119 4.06 12.74 -28.96
C ASP A 119 5.29 13.65 -29.16
N THR A 120 6.37 13.41 -28.41
CA THR A 120 7.62 14.17 -28.54
C THR A 120 8.83 13.26 -28.78
N ARG A 121 9.94 13.90 -29.21
CA ARG A 121 11.27 13.26 -29.32
C ARG A 121 12.11 13.47 -28.05
N ILE A 122 11.46 13.75 -26.93
CA ILE A 122 12.15 14.00 -25.66
C ILE A 122 12.14 12.71 -24.84
N ILE A 123 13.33 12.26 -24.47
CA ILE A 123 13.51 11.16 -23.54
C ILE A 123 13.76 11.74 -22.16
N LYS A 124 12.95 11.32 -21.23
CA LYS A 124 13.04 11.63 -19.81
C LYS A 124 13.80 10.50 -19.10
N ILE A 125 14.90 10.86 -18.45
CA ILE A 125 15.73 9.95 -17.66
C ILE A 125 15.56 10.34 -16.20
N SER A 126 15.02 9.44 -15.41
CA SER A 126 14.79 9.64 -13.97
C SER A 126 15.57 8.61 -13.18
N VAL A 127 16.39 9.05 -12.24
CA VAL A 127 17.16 8.19 -11.35
C VAL A 127 16.72 8.42 -9.92
N THR A 128 16.47 7.33 -9.21
CA THR A 128 16.04 7.33 -7.80
C THR A 128 17.18 6.85 -6.91
N ASN A 129 17.47 7.59 -5.85
CA ASN A 129 18.49 7.21 -4.87
C ASN A 129 18.12 7.69 -3.47
N THR A 130 18.74 7.10 -2.44
CA THR A 130 18.59 7.55 -1.05
C THR A 130 19.29 8.89 -0.77
N ASN A 131 20.19 9.32 -1.65
CA ASN A 131 20.88 10.60 -1.62
C ASN A 131 20.49 11.42 -2.86
N ALA A 132 19.95 12.61 -2.65
CA ALA A 132 19.47 13.50 -3.71
C ALA A 132 20.61 13.96 -4.66
N GLN A 133 21.82 14.20 -4.10
CA GLN A 133 22.97 14.58 -4.91
C GLN A 133 23.40 13.44 -5.83
N ILE A 134 23.53 12.21 -5.29
CA ILE A 134 23.90 11.03 -6.09
C ILE A 134 22.84 10.77 -7.17
N ALA A 135 21.55 10.96 -6.88
CA ALA A 135 20.50 10.81 -7.88
C ALA A 135 20.70 11.78 -9.06
N ALA A 136 21.03 13.04 -8.77
CA ALA A 136 21.28 14.06 -9.81
C ALA A 136 22.57 13.77 -10.60
N ASP A 137 23.63 13.37 -9.93
CA ASP A 137 24.91 13.05 -10.58
C ASP A 137 24.77 11.82 -11.49
N LEU A 138 24.08 10.78 -11.04
CA LEU A 138 23.78 9.59 -11.84
C LEU A 138 22.91 9.93 -13.06
N ALA A 139 21.87 10.74 -12.89
CA ALA A 139 21.02 11.14 -14.00
C ALA A 139 21.78 11.98 -15.04
N ASN A 140 22.65 12.89 -14.62
CA ASN A 140 23.49 13.69 -15.50
C ASN A 140 24.54 12.85 -16.23
N GLN A 141 25.21 11.93 -15.52
CA GLN A 141 26.16 11.01 -16.15
C GLN A 141 25.48 10.07 -17.14
N LEU A 142 24.25 9.63 -16.88
CA LEU A 142 23.45 8.84 -17.82
C LEU A 142 23.18 9.62 -19.11
N VAL A 143 22.90 10.93 -19.01
CA VAL A 143 22.75 11.80 -20.17
C VAL A 143 24.07 11.92 -20.92
N ASP A 144 25.14 12.30 -20.23
CA ASP A 144 26.43 12.59 -20.87
C ASP A 144 26.99 11.33 -21.54
N ARG A 145 27.03 10.19 -20.85
CA ARG A 145 27.49 8.91 -21.42
C ARG A 145 26.55 8.32 -22.46
N GLY A 146 25.26 8.57 -22.29
CA GLY A 146 24.25 8.14 -23.24
C GLY A 146 24.37 8.88 -24.56
N VAL A 147 24.58 10.19 -24.51
CA VAL A 147 24.84 11.02 -25.70
C VAL A 147 26.09 10.53 -26.43
N ASP A 148 27.21 10.34 -25.71
CA ASP A 148 28.44 9.84 -26.27
C ASP A 148 28.26 8.49 -26.98
N THR A 149 27.58 7.54 -26.33
CA THR A 149 27.35 6.20 -26.87
C THR A 149 26.47 6.20 -28.12
N VAL A 150 25.44 7.05 -28.11
CA VAL A 150 24.54 7.20 -29.26
C VAL A 150 25.28 7.84 -30.43
N GLU A 151 26.12 8.82 -30.17
CA GLU A 151 26.96 9.48 -31.22
C GLU A 151 27.91 8.46 -31.86
N GLU A 152 28.52 7.57 -31.06
CA GLU A 152 29.39 6.49 -31.57
C GLU A 152 28.66 5.50 -32.48
N ILE A 153 27.38 5.19 -32.17
CA ILE A 153 26.59 4.18 -32.90
C ILE A 153 25.94 4.78 -34.16
N GLU A 154 25.32 5.96 -34.03
CA GLU A 154 24.48 6.52 -35.08
C GLU A 154 25.06 7.74 -35.80
N SER A 155 26.21 8.24 -35.37
CA SER A 155 26.78 9.51 -35.86
C SER A 155 25.83 10.71 -35.72
N LYS A 156 24.91 10.67 -34.77
CA LYS A 156 23.94 11.70 -34.45
C LYS A 156 24.16 12.18 -33.03
N GLN A 157 24.19 13.50 -32.83
CA GLN A 157 24.32 14.10 -31.50
C GLN A 157 22.93 14.40 -30.90
N PRO A 158 22.47 13.65 -29.90
CA PRO A 158 21.33 14.09 -29.09
C PRO A 158 21.64 15.38 -28.37
N TYR A 159 20.64 16.20 -28.15
CA TYR A 159 20.80 17.47 -27.45
C TYR A 159 20.24 17.36 -26.02
N THR A 160 21.06 17.73 -25.04
CA THR A 160 20.59 17.79 -23.63
C THR A 160 19.66 19.00 -23.49
N VAL A 161 18.40 18.75 -23.24
CA VAL A 161 17.36 19.77 -23.04
C VAL A 161 17.44 20.32 -21.63
N GLU A 162 17.54 19.42 -20.64
CA GLU A 162 17.54 19.78 -19.23
C GLU A 162 18.46 18.82 -18.45
N LYS A 163 19.36 19.41 -17.67
CA LYS A 163 20.19 18.67 -16.74
C LYS A 163 19.41 18.39 -15.44
N ALA A 164 19.67 17.24 -14.83
CA ALA A 164 19.10 16.93 -13.55
C ALA A 164 19.59 17.89 -12.47
N VAL A 165 18.64 18.40 -11.70
CA VAL A 165 18.88 19.26 -10.54
C VAL A 165 18.62 18.45 -9.27
N VAL A 166 19.36 18.77 -8.21
CA VAL A 166 19.16 18.14 -6.90
C VAL A 166 17.80 18.52 -6.35
N ASP A 167 16.90 17.55 -6.25
CA ASP A 167 15.60 17.73 -5.63
C ASP A 167 15.59 17.03 -4.27
N ASN A 168 15.46 17.83 -3.20
CA ASN A 168 15.40 17.35 -1.83
C ASN A 168 13.99 16.89 -1.41
N ASN A 169 13.03 16.92 -2.32
CA ASN A 169 11.68 16.41 -2.06
C ASN A 169 11.66 14.88 -2.14
N LYS A 170 11.19 14.24 -1.08
CA LYS A 170 11.04 12.79 -1.05
C LYS A 170 9.93 12.35 -1.98
N ILE A 171 10.18 11.31 -2.78
CA ILE A 171 9.18 10.69 -3.66
C ILE A 171 8.44 9.52 -3.00
N ASN A 172 8.80 9.16 -1.77
CA ASN A 172 8.13 8.11 -1.01
C ASN A 172 6.62 8.33 -0.94
N THR A 173 5.90 7.26 -0.71
CA THR A 173 4.45 7.33 -0.45
C THR A 173 4.18 8.33 0.67
N SER A 174 3.24 9.24 0.44
CA SER A 174 2.92 10.27 1.44
C SER A 174 2.62 9.63 2.80
N ASN A 175 3.27 10.12 3.87
CA ASN A 175 3.08 9.65 5.24
C ASN A 175 1.59 9.59 5.62
N LYS A 176 0.78 10.53 5.10
CA LYS A 176 -0.68 10.53 5.29
C LYS A 176 -1.36 9.30 4.68
N LYS A 177 -0.92 8.85 3.49
CA LYS A 177 -1.48 7.65 2.85
C LYS A 177 -1.13 6.39 3.63
N VAL A 178 0.10 6.27 4.15
CA VAL A 178 0.54 5.14 4.96
C VAL A 178 -0.24 5.07 6.28
N LEU A 179 -0.42 6.21 6.97
CA LEU A 179 -1.22 6.29 8.19
C LEU A 179 -2.69 5.93 7.93
N LEU A 180 -3.27 6.41 6.83
CA LEU A 180 -4.64 6.07 6.44
C LEU A 180 -4.79 4.58 6.15
N MET A 181 -3.80 3.96 5.51
CA MET A 181 -3.78 2.53 5.23
C MET A 181 -3.67 1.71 6.52
N GLY A 182 -2.85 2.16 7.49
CA GLY A 182 -2.78 1.56 8.83
C GLY A 182 -4.11 1.66 9.59
N MET A 183 -4.78 2.80 9.50
CA MET A 183 -6.12 3.01 10.07
C MET A 183 -7.15 2.04 9.47
N LEU A 184 -7.15 1.90 8.13
CA LEU A 184 -8.07 1.02 7.41
C LEU A 184 -7.84 -0.45 7.76
N LEU A 185 -6.58 -0.88 7.83
CA LEU A 185 -6.21 -2.24 8.25
C LEU A 185 -6.65 -2.51 9.69
N GLY A 186 -6.45 -1.56 10.61
CA GLY A 186 -6.93 -1.66 11.99
C GLY A 186 -8.45 -1.79 12.09
N LEU A 187 -9.19 -1.06 11.24
CA LEU A 187 -10.64 -1.14 11.17
C LEU A 187 -11.11 -2.50 10.66
N VAL A 188 -10.54 -3.00 9.57
CA VAL A 188 -10.86 -4.34 9.02
C VAL A 188 -10.57 -5.44 10.04
N ALA A 189 -9.40 -5.38 10.70
CA ALA A 189 -9.02 -6.34 11.73
C ALA A 189 -9.99 -6.33 12.92
N SER A 190 -10.49 -5.15 13.33
CA SER A 190 -11.44 -5.04 14.43
C SER A 190 -12.80 -5.65 14.10
N ILE A 191 -13.29 -5.39 12.87
CA ILE A 191 -14.58 -5.97 12.41
C ILE A 191 -14.47 -7.49 12.32
N GLY A 192 -13.38 -8.01 11.74
CA GLY A 192 -13.12 -9.45 11.66
C GLY A 192 -12.99 -10.09 13.03
N GLY A 193 -12.27 -9.46 13.97
CA GLY A 193 -12.15 -9.94 15.35
C GLY A 193 -13.47 -9.97 16.10
N LEU A 194 -14.29 -8.93 15.96
CA LEU A 194 -15.64 -8.90 16.56
C LEU A 194 -16.57 -9.96 15.96
N PHE A 195 -16.46 -10.21 14.66
CA PHE A 195 -17.24 -11.24 13.98
C PHE A 195 -16.88 -12.65 14.47
N ILE A 196 -15.58 -12.94 14.58
CA ILE A 196 -15.08 -14.21 15.12
C ILE A 196 -15.54 -14.37 16.58
N GLN A 197 -15.42 -13.31 17.40
CA GLN A 197 -15.87 -13.33 18.78
C GLN A 197 -17.39 -13.56 18.88
N PHE A 198 -18.17 -13.00 17.96
CA PHE A 198 -19.62 -13.23 17.88
C PHE A 198 -19.93 -14.69 17.56
N MET A 199 -19.26 -15.29 16.58
CA MET A 199 -19.44 -16.68 16.20
C MET A 199 -19.06 -17.67 17.32
N LEU A 200 -18.02 -17.35 18.10
CA LEU A 200 -17.54 -18.21 19.19
C LEU A 200 -18.34 -18.03 20.51
N ASN A 201 -19.32 -17.12 20.51
CA ASN A 201 -20.05 -16.79 21.74
C ASN A 201 -21.35 -17.54 21.82
N ASP A 202 -21.28 -18.82 22.21
CA ASP A 202 -22.39 -19.76 22.40
C ASP A 202 -23.26 -19.48 23.65
N LYS A 203 -23.29 -18.23 24.12
CA LYS A 203 -24.11 -17.88 25.28
C LYS A 203 -25.58 -17.73 24.88
N VAL A 204 -26.40 -18.59 25.38
CA VAL A 204 -27.87 -18.48 25.34
C VAL A 204 -28.28 -17.14 26.00
N ARG A 205 -28.94 -16.26 25.28
CA ARG A 205 -29.33 -14.91 25.76
C ARG A 205 -30.83 -14.66 25.70
N SER A 206 -31.54 -15.39 24.91
CA SER A 206 -32.98 -15.27 24.75
C SER A 206 -33.73 -16.54 25.07
N ALA A 207 -35.02 -16.42 25.39
CA ALA A 207 -35.92 -17.53 25.54
C ALA A 207 -36.03 -18.35 24.23
N ASP A 208 -35.98 -17.67 23.09
CA ASP A 208 -36.03 -18.25 21.75
C ASP A 208 -34.81 -19.15 21.46
N ASP A 209 -33.62 -18.78 22.00
CA ASP A 209 -32.43 -19.62 21.87
C ASP A 209 -32.58 -20.94 22.61
N ILE A 210 -33.22 -20.91 23.76
CA ILE A 210 -33.51 -22.15 24.55
C ILE A 210 -34.49 -23.03 23.80
N GLU A 211 -35.53 -22.43 23.22
CA GLU A 211 -36.56 -23.14 22.47
C GLU A 211 -35.99 -23.82 21.21
N LYS A 212 -35.11 -23.11 20.50
CA LYS A 212 -34.39 -23.60 19.30
C LYS A 212 -33.39 -24.72 19.64
N LEU A 213 -32.64 -24.57 20.76
CA LEU A 213 -31.60 -25.53 21.15
C LEU A 213 -32.15 -26.80 21.82
N LEU A 214 -33.19 -26.66 22.62
CA LEU A 214 -33.74 -27.78 23.41
C LEU A 214 -35.04 -28.34 22.84
N GLY A 215 -35.68 -27.68 21.88
CA GLY A 215 -36.94 -28.12 21.26
C GLY A 215 -38.13 -28.12 22.22
N VAL A 216 -38.04 -27.38 23.35
CA VAL A 216 -39.10 -27.29 24.36
C VAL A 216 -39.54 -25.84 24.56
N PRO A 217 -40.86 -25.55 24.59
CA PRO A 217 -41.34 -24.17 24.75
C PRO A 217 -40.99 -23.63 26.14
N VAL A 218 -40.50 -22.37 26.16
CA VAL A 218 -40.20 -21.65 27.39
C VAL A 218 -41.50 -21.13 28.00
N LEU A 219 -41.95 -21.69 29.09
CA LEU A 219 -43.22 -21.37 29.75
C LEU A 219 -43.18 -20.04 30.50
N ALA A 220 -42.03 -19.64 31.04
CA ALA A 220 -41.85 -18.36 31.72
C ALA A 220 -40.38 -18.00 31.85
N GLY A 221 -40.02 -16.70 31.69
CA GLY A 221 -38.71 -16.16 31.95
C GLY A 221 -38.73 -15.29 33.22
N ILE A 222 -37.89 -15.62 34.22
CA ILE A 222 -37.76 -14.82 35.44
C ILE A 222 -36.58 -13.86 35.24
N GLY A 223 -36.86 -12.57 35.04
CA GLY A 223 -35.83 -11.54 34.95
C GLY A 223 -35.08 -11.36 36.27
N GLU A 224 -33.76 -11.31 36.24
CA GLU A 224 -32.93 -10.98 37.41
C GLU A 224 -33.23 -9.54 37.86
N ASN A 225 -33.90 -9.41 39.00
CA ASN A 225 -34.15 -8.11 39.60
C ASN A 225 -32.93 -7.70 40.43
N LYS A 226 -32.15 -6.74 39.92
CA LYS A 226 -30.95 -6.24 40.57
C LYS A 226 -31.15 -5.66 41.96
N GLU A 227 -32.38 -5.24 42.30
CA GLU A 227 -32.72 -4.77 43.66
C GLU A 227 -32.81 -5.92 44.66
N LEU A 228 -33.38 -7.05 44.27
CA LEU A 228 -33.44 -8.26 45.11
C LEU A 228 -32.06 -8.88 45.33
N ALA A 229 -31.20 -8.82 44.35
CA ALA A 229 -29.81 -9.28 44.48
C ALA A 229 -29.01 -8.46 45.51
N LYS A 230 -29.27 -7.14 45.60
CA LYS A 230 -28.64 -6.25 46.61
C LYS A 230 -29.17 -6.54 48.04
N LEU A 231 -30.41 -6.89 48.18
CA LEU A 231 -31.02 -7.23 49.50
C LEU A 231 -30.51 -8.54 50.06
N ASN A 232 -30.21 -9.53 49.18
CA ASN A 232 -29.69 -10.84 49.60
C ASN A 232 -28.18 -10.84 49.92
N GLY A 233 -27.41 -9.89 49.35
CA GLY A 233 -25.97 -9.72 49.64
C GLY A 233 -25.67 -9.10 51.00
N GLY A 234 -26.69 -8.52 51.70
CA GLY A 234 -26.54 -7.83 52.99
C GLY A 234 -26.71 -8.71 54.23
N ARG A 235 -27.18 -9.94 54.11
CA ARG A 235 -27.25 -10.90 55.24
C ARG A 235 -25.96 -11.67 55.39
N LYS A 236 -24.90 -11.03 55.87
CA LYS A 236 -23.81 -11.76 56.53
C LYS A 236 -24.31 -12.25 57.88
N HIS A 237 -24.25 -13.55 58.05
CA HIS A 237 -24.43 -14.24 59.30
C HIS A 237 -23.72 -13.54 60.44
N HIS A 238 -24.48 -12.99 61.38
CA HIS A 238 -24.07 -12.83 62.76
C HIS A 238 -24.47 -14.10 63.49
N GLU A 239 -23.62 -15.08 63.48
CA GLU A 239 -23.70 -16.21 64.35
C GLU A 239 -22.85 -15.87 65.58
N THR A 240 -23.53 -15.41 66.63
CA THR A 240 -22.96 -15.34 67.98
C THR A 240 -23.20 -16.65 68.69
N ARG A 241 -22.12 -17.32 69.04
CA ARG A 241 -21.91 -18.16 70.17
C ARG A 241 -23.02 -19.03 70.70
#